data_a82a9fb5adbfbb660a2eaecb2c0ca608
#
_entry.id   a82a9fb5adbfbb660a2eaecb2c0ca608
#
_cell.length_a   1.000
_cell.length_b   1.000
_cell.length_c   1.000
_cell.angle_alpha   90.00
_cell.angle_beta   90.00
_cell.angle_gamma   90.00
#
_symmetry.space_group_name_H-M   'P 1'
#
loop_
_entity.id
_entity.type
_entity.pdbx_description
1 polymer ?
#
loop_
_entity_poly.entity_id
_entity_poly.type
_entity_poly.pdbx_seq_one_letter_code
_entity_poly.pdbx_strand_id
1 'polypeptide(L)'
;MRINGTKGAALSTKAGSTRRAAAGGFSLTEQEAPRGTAATGPLSAVASLDSLIALQGVETATERKKRAVAKGRKALDVLDDLKLGLLGDTLDPATLTRLKTASEGLAENTGDAGLDEVLSAIDLRVAVELAKAGIR
;
A
#
# COMPACT_ATOMS: atom_id res chain seq x y z
N MET A 1 44.19 -29.22 5.54
CA MET A 1 42.75 -29.06 5.58
C MET A 1 42.12 -29.78 4.40
N ARG A 2 41.33 -30.82 4.63
CA ARG A 2 40.68 -31.63 3.59
C ARG A 2 39.23 -31.21 3.49
N ILE A 3 38.79 -30.79 2.29
CA ILE A 3 37.41 -30.46 1.98
C ILE A 3 36.72 -31.74 1.56
N ASN A 4 35.76 -32.21 2.34
CA ASN A 4 34.93 -33.37 2.02
C ASN A 4 33.91 -33.03 0.94
N GLY A 5 33.94 -33.77 -0.17
CA GLY A 5 33.02 -33.64 -1.29
C GLY A 5 31.61 -34.08 -0.92
N THR A 6 30.65 -33.33 -1.47
CA THR A 6 29.21 -33.57 -1.40
C THR A 6 28.84 -34.87 -2.12
N LYS A 7 28.25 -35.83 -1.38
CA LYS A 7 27.65 -37.04 -1.95
C LYS A 7 26.42 -36.66 -2.78
N GLY A 8 26.45 -37.05 -4.06
CA GLY A 8 25.32 -36.91 -4.97
C GLY A 8 24.11 -37.73 -4.50
N ALA A 9 22.95 -37.10 -4.49
CA ALA A 9 21.67 -37.76 -4.26
C ALA A 9 21.27 -38.58 -5.49
N ALA A 10 21.11 -39.88 -5.31
CA ALA A 10 20.59 -40.76 -6.36
C ALA A 10 19.09 -40.50 -6.58
N LEU A 11 18.73 -40.17 -7.82
CA LEU A 11 17.34 -40.08 -8.28
C LEU A 11 16.74 -41.48 -8.35
N SER A 12 15.86 -41.82 -7.42
CA SER A 12 15.04 -43.02 -7.47
C SER A 12 13.90 -42.80 -8.45
N THR A 13 14.00 -43.35 -9.64
CA THR A 13 12.90 -43.43 -10.63
C THR A 13 11.98 -44.58 -10.23
N LYS A 14 10.89 -44.27 -9.53
CA LYS A 14 9.80 -45.23 -9.32
C LYS A 14 8.83 -45.13 -10.49
N ALA A 15 8.90 -46.10 -11.38
CA ALA A 15 7.91 -46.28 -12.47
C ALA A 15 6.54 -46.59 -11.83
N GLY A 16 5.63 -45.60 -11.85
CA GLY A 16 4.24 -45.77 -11.49
C GLY A 16 3.43 -46.18 -12.69
N SER A 17 2.77 -47.32 -12.59
CA SER A 17 1.87 -47.90 -13.59
C SER A 17 0.79 -46.91 -14.00
N THR A 18 0.71 -46.63 -15.31
CA THR A 18 -0.40 -45.89 -15.91
C THR A 18 -1.69 -46.70 -15.81
N ARG A 19 -2.56 -46.31 -14.89
CA ARG A 19 -3.96 -46.75 -14.94
C ARG A 19 -4.61 -46.10 -16.15
N ARG A 20 -4.96 -46.95 -17.12
CA ARG A 20 -5.79 -46.59 -18.26
C ARG A 20 -7.11 -46.06 -17.76
N ALA A 21 -7.35 -44.76 -17.89
CA ALA A 21 -8.64 -44.15 -17.60
C ALA A 21 -9.64 -44.65 -18.64
N ALA A 22 -10.70 -45.27 -18.17
CA ALA A 22 -11.82 -45.66 -19.02
C ALA A 22 -12.39 -44.41 -19.67
N ALA A 23 -12.59 -44.49 -20.98
CA ALA A 23 -13.24 -43.47 -21.79
C ALA A 23 -14.70 -43.36 -21.36
N GLY A 24 -14.97 -42.51 -20.36
CA GLY A 24 -16.32 -42.01 -20.09
C GLY A 24 -16.63 -40.95 -21.15
N GLY A 25 -17.48 -41.32 -22.13
CA GLY A 25 -17.92 -40.39 -23.15
C GLY A 25 -18.61 -39.18 -22.51
N PHE A 26 -18.12 -38.00 -22.78
CA PHE A 26 -18.85 -36.76 -22.51
C PHE A 26 -20.05 -36.70 -23.44
N SER A 27 -21.24 -37.04 -22.94
CA SER A 27 -22.48 -36.72 -23.62
C SER A 27 -22.81 -35.25 -23.36
N LEU A 28 -22.57 -34.40 -24.33
CA LEU A 28 -23.13 -33.05 -24.35
C LEU A 28 -24.63 -33.19 -24.49
N THR A 29 -25.38 -32.99 -23.43
CA THR A 29 -26.81 -32.75 -23.54
C THR A 29 -26.96 -31.47 -24.33
N GLU A 30 -27.52 -31.60 -25.54
CA GLU A 30 -27.88 -30.49 -26.41
C GLU A 30 -28.85 -29.60 -25.66
N GLN A 31 -28.28 -28.54 -25.06
CA GLN A 31 -29.02 -27.55 -24.30
C GLN A 31 -29.77 -26.69 -25.30
N GLU A 32 -31.09 -26.67 -25.14
CA GLU A 32 -32.00 -25.82 -25.91
C GLU A 32 -31.41 -24.46 -26.22
N ALA A 33 -31.54 -24.04 -27.49
CA ALA A 33 -31.13 -22.73 -27.94
C ALA A 33 -31.60 -21.64 -26.99
N PRO A 34 -30.72 -20.74 -26.54
CA PRO A 34 -31.11 -19.67 -25.66
C PRO A 34 -32.17 -18.81 -26.35
N ARG A 35 -33.38 -18.79 -25.77
CA ARG A 35 -34.41 -17.81 -26.15
C ARG A 35 -33.75 -16.44 -26.10
N GLY A 36 -33.84 -15.70 -27.20
CA GLY A 36 -33.23 -14.42 -27.41
C GLY A 36 -33.32 -13.54 -26.18
N THR A 37 -32.17 -13.26 -25.58
CA THR A 37 -32.03 -12.22 -24.56
C THR A 37 -32.39 -10.92 -25.22
N ALA A 38 -33.45 -10.28 -24.71
CA ALA A 38 -33.82 -8.93 -25.08
C ALA A 38 -32.53 -8.08 -25.02
N ALA A 39 -32.29 -7.32 -26.08
CA ALA A 39 -31.17 -6.41 -26.20
C ALA A 39 -31.14 -5.52 -24.94
N THR A 40 -30.21 -5.80 -24.02
CA THR A 40 -29.89 -4.90 -22.94
C THR A 40 -29.22 -3.68 -23.57
N GLY A 41 -30.03 -2.61 -23.63
CA GLY A 41 -29.62 -1.35 -24.25
C GLY A 41 -28.35 -0.76 -23.64
N PRO A 42 -27.78 0.29 -24.24
CA PRO A 42 -26.49 0.90 -23.91
C PRO A 42 -26.38 1.48 -22.48
N LEU A 43 -27.47 1.44 -21.69
CA LEU A 43 -27.46 1.91 -20.31
C LEU A 43 -26.57 1.11 -19.35
N SER A 44 -26.35 -0.20 -19.59
CA SER A 44 -25.49 -1.01 -18.72
C SER A 44 -24.00 -0.72 -18.91
N ALA A 45 -23.61 -0.27 -20.12
CA ALA A 45 -22.23 0.11 -20.40
C ALA A 45 -21.86 1.46 -19.72
N VAL A 46 -22.80 2.40 -19.66
CA VAL A 46 -22.59 3.71 -19.01
C VAL A 46 -22.51 3.53 -17.49
N ALA A 47 -23.34 2.69 -16.90
CA ALA A 47 -23.28 2.39 -15.46
C ALA A 47 -21.96 1.69 -15.06
N SER A 48 -21.39 0.85 -15.93
CA SER A 48 -20.09 0.22 -15.68
C SER A 48 -18.92 1.21 -15.81
N LEU A 49 -19.00 2.17 -16.73
CA LEU A 49 -17.99 3.24 -16.85
C LEU A 49 -18.03 4.18 -15.65
N ASP A 50 -19.20 4.57 -15.19
CA ASP A 50 -19.38 5.42 -14.01
C ASP A 50 -18.83 4.72 -12.74
N SER A 51 -19.08 3.41 -12.59
CA SER A 51 -18.52 2.64 -11.48
C SER A 51 -17.00 2.48 -11.57
N LEU A 52 -16.43 2.38 -12.78
CA LEU A 52 -14.98 2.36 -12.99
C LEU A 52 -14.34 3.72 -12.69
N ILE A 53 -15.00 4.82 -13.08
CA ILE A 53 -14.54 6.18 -12.75
C ILE A 53 -14.62 6.43 -11.25
N ALA A 54 -15.68 5.97 -10.58
CA ALA A 54 -15.81 6.07 -9.13
C ALA A 54 -14.72 5.26 -8.39
N LEU A 55 -14.36 4.08 -8.90
CA LEU A 55 -13.24 3.29 -8.37
C LEU A 55 -11.87 3.94 -8.59
N GLN A 56 -11.69 4.70 -9.66
CA GLN A 56 -10.45 5.45 -9.93
C GLN A 56 -10.27 6.65 -8.99
N GLY A 57 -11.35 7.19 -8.43
CA GLY A 57 -11.31 8.28 -7.45
C GLY A 57 -11.03 7.83 -6.02
N VAL A 58 -11.08 6.52 -5.74
CA VAL A 58 -10.81 5.99 -4.39
C VAL A 58 -9.31 5.74 -4.25
N GLU A 59 -8.68 6.57 -3.43
CA GLU A 59 -7.28 6.37 -3.06
C GLU A 59 -7.07 4.98 -2.45
N THR A 60 -6.15 4.19 -3.03
CA THR A 60 -5.85 2.85 -2.53
C THR A 60 -5.18 2.92 -1.15
N ALA A 61 -5.37 1.87 -0.33
CA ALA A 61 -4.71 1.78 0.98
C ALA A 61 -3.17 1.92 0.85
N THR A 62 -2.59 1.41 -0.24
CA THR A 62 -1.16 1.51 -0.51
C THR A 62 -0.72 2.95 -0.81
N GLU A 63 -1.50 3.70 -1.58
CA GLU A 63 -1.21 5.10 -1.89
C GLU A 63 -1.34 5.97 -0.66
N ARG A 64 -2.37 5.74 0.17
CA ARG A 64 -2.55 6.41 1.45
C ARG A 64 -1.34 6.20 2.36
N LYS A 65 -0.86 4.96 2.51
CA LYS A 65 0.36 4.65 3.28
C LYS A 65 1.59 5.35 2.71
N LYS A 66 1.82 5.30 1.40
CA LYS A 66 2.95 6.00 0.75
C LYS A 66 2.93 7.50 1.01
N ARG A 67 1.76 8.13 0.89
CA ARG A 67 1.57 9.56 1.17
C ARG A 67 1.87 9.89 2.63
N ALA A 68 1.36 9.08 3.55
CA ALA A 68 1.59 9.25 4.99
C ALA A 68 3.08 9.12 5.36
N VAL A 69 3.78 8.13 4.80
CA VAL A 69 5.24 7.98 4.97
C VAL A 69 5.99 9.20 4.41
N ALA A 70 5.59 9.73 3.25
CA ALA A 70 6.20 10.91 2.67
C ALA A 70 5.99 12.16 3.56
N LYS A 71 4.77 12.34 4.11
CA LYS A 71 4.48 13.40 5.09
C LYS A 71 5.35 13.26 6.35
N GLY A 72 5.42 12.06 6.92
CA GLY A 72 6.24 11.79 8.11
C GLY A 72 7.73 12.10 7.89
N ARG A 73 8.29 11.67 6.77
CA ARG A 73 9.69 12.00 6.40
C ARG A 73 9.91 13.50 6.28
N LYS A 74 9.01 14.21 5.59
CA LYS A 74 9.10 15.67 5.46
C LYS A 74 9.07 16.36 6.83
N ALA A 75 8.25 15.90 7.78
CA ALA A 75 8.21 16.45 9.12
C ALA A 75 9.53 16.19 9.87
N LEU A 76 10.10 14.99 9.75
CA LEU A 76 11.42 14.66 10.34
C LEU A 76 12.53 15.53 9.75
N ASP A 77 12.56 15.73 8.43
CA ASP A 77 13.57 16.59 7.76
C ASP A 77 13.49 18.02 8.30
N VAL A 78 12.30 18.57 8.49
CA VAL A 78 12.13 19.93 9.06
C VAL A 78 12.50 19.98 10.54
N LEU A 79 12.25 18.91 11.30
CA LEU A 79 12.71 18.80 12.70
C LEU A 79 14.25 18.76 12.79
N ASP A 80 14.92 18.13 11.84
CA ASP A 80 16.37 18.12 11.77
C ASP A 80 16.91 19.50 11.37
N ASP A 81 16.29 20.20 10.42
CA ASP A 81 16.61 21.59 10.10
C ASP A 81 16.45 22.50 11.33
N LEU A 82 15.36 22.34 12.10
CA LEU A 82 15.14 23.07 13.35
C LEU A 82 16.24 22.80 14.37
N LYS A 83 16.61 21.53 14.55
CA LYS A 83 17.69 21.13 15.45
C LYS A 83 19.03 21.75 15.07
N LEU A 84 19.37 21.75 13.78
CA LEU A 84 20.59 22.38 13.27
C LEU A 84 20.56 23.90 13.49
N GLY A 85 19.41 24.56 13.25
CA GLY A 85 19.24 25.99 13.52
C GLY A 85 19.42 26.35 15.01
N LEU A 86 18.87 25.52 15.92
CA LEU A 86 19.04 25.70 17.36
C LEU A 86 20.49 25.50 17.82
N LEU A 87 21.21 24.55 17.24
CA LEU A 87 22.64 24.34 17.54
C LEU A 87 23.52 25.45 17.00
N GLY A 88 23.13 26.06 15.88
CA GLY A 88 23.83 27.16 15.24
C GLY A 88 23.45 28.55 15.72
N ASP A 89 22.55 28.65 16.71
CA ASP A 89 21.95 29.91 17.19
C ASP A 89 21.35 30.76 16.05
N THR A 90 20.82 30.08 15.01
CA THR A 90 20.26 30.67 13.79
C THR A 90 18.85 30.16 13.53
N LEU A 91 17.96 30.26 14.53
CA LEU A 91 16.60 29.81 14.38
C LEU A 91 15.83 30.71 13.40
N ASP A 92 15.57 30.18 12.19
CA ASP A 92 14.77 30.88 11.18
C ASP A 92 13.27 30.69 11.42
N PRO A 93 12.47 31.80 11.57
CA PRO A 93 11.02 31.73 11.67
C PRO A 93 10.34 30.96 10.49
N ALA A 94 10.96 30.97 9.31
CA ALA A 94 10.49 30.20 8.16
C ALA A 94 10.52 28.68 8.42
N THR A 95 11.51 28.18 9.18
CA THR A 95 11.59 26.78 9.57
C THR A 95 10.41 26.39 10.47
N LEU A 96 10.01 27.24 11.40
CA LEU A 96 8.83 27.00 12.26
C LEU A 96 7.53 26.98 11.44
N THR A 97 7.39 27.86 10.46
CA THR A 97 6.23 27.86 9.55
C THR A 97 6.20 26.58 8.71
N ARG A 98 7.36 26.14 8.18
CA ARG A 98 7.49 24.88 7.46
C ARG A 98 7.15 23.68 8.34
N LEU A 99 7.54 23.71 9.62
CA LEU A 99 7.24 22.66 10.59
C LEU A 99 5.73 22.56 10.84
N LYS A 100 5.05 23.68 11.04
CA LYS A 100 3.60 23.74 11.18
C LYS A 100 2.89 23.13 9.95
N THR A 101 3.29 23.55 8.76
CA THR A 101 2.73 23.00 7.51
C THR A 101 3.03 21.51 7.35
N ALA A 102 4.20 21.04 7.80
CA ALA A 102 4.57 19.62 7.71
C ALA A 102 3.79 18.74 8.68
N SER A 103 3.25 19.29 9.80
CA SER A 103 2.40 18.56 10.73
C SER A 103 0.97 18.35 10.21
N GLU A 104 0.53 19.15 9.25
CA GLU A 104 -0.83 19.05 8.71
C GLU A 104 -1.09 17.67 8.10
N GLY A 105 -2.05 16.94 8.69
CA GLY A 105 -2.44 15.61 8.23
C GLY A 105 -1.46 14.48 8.58
N LEU A 106 -0.58 14.65 9.57
CA LEU A 106 0.21 13.54 10.11
C LEU A 106 -0.66 12.55 10.91
N ALA A 107 -1.68 13.04 11.60
CA ALA A 107 -2.60 12.22 12.40
C ALA A 107 -3.71 11.55 11.58
N GLU A 108 -3.65 11.60 10.23
CA GLU A 108 -4.61 10.90 9.38
C GLU A 108 -4.45 9.38 9.50
N ASN A 109 -5.58 8.67 9.66
CA ASN A 109 -5.57 7.21 9.74
C ASN A 109 -5.16 6.58 8.40
N THR A 110 -4.09 5.79 8.42
CA THR A 110 -3.56 5.11 7.24
C THR A 110 -4.16 3.71 7.04
N GLY A 111 -4.82 3.17 8.08
CA GLY A 111 -5.26 1.78 8.15
C GLY A 111 -4.14 0.80 8.54
N ASP A 112 -3.02 1.31 9.04
CA ASP A 112 -1.91 0.52 9.56
C ASP A 112 -1.55 1.05 10.96
N ALA A 113 -1.89 0.29 11.99
CA ALA A 113 -1.74 0.71 13.38
C ALA A 113 -0.28 1.05 13.75
N GLY A 114 0.70 0.30 13.21
CA GLY A 114 2.10 0.58 13.47
C GLY A 114 2.58 1.88 12.83
N LEU A 115 2.13 2.16 11.60
CA LEU A 115 2.43 3.42 10.93
C LEU A 115 1.74 4.60 11.62
N ASP A 116 0.47 4.44 12.02
CA ASP A 116 -0.31 5.47 12.71
C ASP A 116 0.32 5.84 14.06
N GLU A 117 0.85 4.85 14.80
CA GLU A 117 1.59 5.08 16.06
C GLU A 117 2.86 5.93 15.83
N VAL A 118 3.66 5.58 14.82
CA VAL A 118 4.88 6.33 14.48
C VAL A 118 4.54 7.75 14.03
N LEU A 119 3.53 7.95 13.19
CA LEU A 119 3.11 9.27 12.74
C LEU A 119 2.59 10.13 13.89
N SER A 120 1.85 9.54 14.83
CA SER A 120 1.38 10.22 16.05
C SER A 120 2.55 10.66 16.94
N ALA A 121 3.58 9.83 17.08
CA ALA A 121 4.79 10.19 17.82
C ALA A 121 5.55 11.35 17.17
N ILE A 122 5.62 11.39 15.83
CA ILE A 122 6.21 12.50 15.07
C ILE A 122 5.38 13.78 15.29
N ASP A 123 4.05 13.69 15.15
CA ASP A 123 3.15 14.83 15.33
C ASP A 123 3.25 15.44 16.74
N LEU A 124 3.28 14.58 17.77
CA LEU A 124 3.50 15.02 19.14
C LEU A 124 4.83 15.76 19.29
N ARG A 125 5.91 15.26 18.67
CA ARG A 125 7.21 15.93 18.72
C ARG A 125 7.15 17.30 18.06
N VAL A 126 6.52 17.40 16.89
CA VAL A 126 6.31 18.68 16.19
C VAL A 126 5.53 19.65 17.08
N ALA A 127 4.43 19.21 17.68
CA ALA A 127 3.61 20.04 18.58
C ALA A 127 4.42 20.57 19.76
N VAL A 128 5.28 19.75 20.34
CA VAL A 128 6.16 20.16 21.46
C VAL A 128 7.15 21.23 21.00
N GLU A 129 7.79 21.09 19.85
CA GLU A 129 8.75 22.08 19.37
C GLU A 129 8.08 23.40 18.98
N LEU A 130 6.89 23.36 18.36
CA LEU A 130 6.09 24.55 18.08
C LEU A 130 5.65 25.27 19.37
N ALA A 131 5.22 24.51 20.40
CA ALA A 131 4.84 25.08 21.69
C ALA A 131 6.03 25.75 22.39
N LYS A 132 7.23 25.18 22.34
CA LYS A 132 8.47 25.81 22.86
C LYS A 132 8.78 27.11 22.14
N ALA A 133 8.53 27.19 20.85
CA ALA A 133 8.69 28.40 20.05
C ALA A 133 7.55 29.42 20.22
N GLY A 134 6.54 29.12 21.05
CA GLY A 134 5.38 30.00 21.32
C GLY A 134 4.35 30.04 20.19
N ILE A 135 4.40 29.10 19.25
CA ILE A 135 3.45 28.96 18.14
C ILE A 135 2.37 27.94 18.53
N ARG A 136 1.10 28.35 18.45
CA ARG A 136 -0.07 27.52 18.74
C ARG A 136 -0.91 27.27 17.48
#